data_e2f2ba61e25bf103b3373d2145062475
#
_entry.id   e2f2ba61e25bf103b3373d2145062475
#
_cell.length_a   1.000
_cell.length_b   1.000
_cell.length_c   1.000
_cell.angle_alpha   90.00
_cell.angle_beta   90.00
_cell.angle_gamma   90.00
#
_symmetry.space_group_name_H-M   'P 1'
#
loop_
_entity.id
_entity.type
_entity.pdbx_description
1 polymer ?
#
loop_
_entity_poly.entity_id
_entity_poly.type
_entity_poly.pdbx_seq_one_letter_code
_entity_poly.pdbx_strand_id
1 'polypeptide(L)'
;MSAPQGATAARVRSSERPPGGYTILVVDDEEAVRRLACRMLTWTGYQAMEATHGREAIATIEQHAGGIHLVLTDIKMPGMNGRELGRQVEQRWPGKPILYMSGFASEVFQGGLLEPGAPFLAKPFTQEDLAQKVRALLGG
;
A
#
# COMPACT_ATOMS: atom_id res chain seq x y z
N MET A 1 -28.34 4.73 1.09
CA MET A 1 -27.64 4.68 1.33
C MET A 1 -27.11 4.53 1.05
N SER A 2 -27.29 4.58 0.80
CA SER A 2 -26.56 4.56 0.72
C SER A 2 -26.14 4.41 0.11
N ALA A 3 -26.37 4.42 -0.34
CA ALA A 3 -25.70 4.31 -0.72
C ALA A 3 -25.42 4.10 -1.30
N PRO A 4 -25.63 4.08 -1.74
CA PRO A 4 -25.04 3.84 -2.14
C PRO A 4 -24.66 3.53 -2.55
N GLN A 5 -24.79 3.34 -2.91
CA GLN A 5 -24.15 3.19 -2.99
C GLN A 5 -23.47 2.93 -3.53
N GLY A 6 -23.72 3.06 -4.07
CA GLY A 6 -22.78 2.86 -4.26
C GLY A 6 -22.40 3.10 -4.89
N ALA A 7 -22.64 3.23 -5.18
CA ALA A 7 -21.99 3.60 -5.40
C ALA A 7 -21.64 3.95 -5.84
N THR A 8 -21.83 4.13 -6.23
CA THR A 8 -21.22 4.62 -6.32
C THR A 8 -20.59 4.87 -6.61
N ALA A 9 -20.67 4.78 -7.19
CA ALA A 9 -19.77 5.09 -7.18
C ALA A 9 -19.26 5.66 -7.48
N ALA A 10 -19.45 5.60 -8.01
CA ALA A 10 -18.76 6.17 -8.11
C ALA A 10 -18.24 6.99 -7.73
N ARG A 11 -18.31 7.47 -7.84
CA ARG A 11 -17.55 8.24 -7.25
C ARG A 11 -17.35 8.09 -6.17
N VAL A 12 -16.73 7.59 -5.98
CA VAL A 12 -16.61 7.61 -4.58
C VAL A 12 -16.15 8.97 -4.12
N ARG A 13 -16.83 9.53 -3.18
CA ARG A 13 -16.36 10.75 -2.60
C ARG A 13 -15.12 10.45 -1.77
N SER A 14 -14.12 11.30 -1.90
CA SER A 14 -12.85 11.06 -1.27
C SER A 14 -12.92 10.99 0.24
N SER A 15 -13.91 11.64 0.84
CA SER A 15 -14.04 11.64 2.29
C SER A 15 -14.75 10.40 2.83
N GLU A 16 -15.31 9.58 1.96
CA GLU A 16 -16.04 8.39 2.40
C GLU A 16 -15.12 7.22 2.56
N ARG A 17 -15.25 6.53 3.65
CA ARG A 17 -14.50 5.30 3.90
C ARG A 17 -15.38 4.10 3.64
N PRO A 18 -14.81 3.01 3.14
CA PRO A 18 -15.58 1.77 3.01
C PRO A 18 -15.99 1.26 4.39
N PRO A 19 -17.06 0.46 4.44
CA PRO A 19 -17.44 -0.17 5.71
C PRO A 19 -16.25 -0.93 6.30
N GLY A 20 -16.00 -0.73 7.59
CA GLY A 20 -14.87 -1.35 8.27
C GLY A 20 -13.55 -0.63 8.06
N GLY A 21 -13.55 0.50 7.32
CA GLY A 21 -12.34 1.27 7.06
C GLY A 21 -11.54 0.74 5.89
N TYR A 22 -10.44 1.43 5.59
CA TYR A 22 -9.55 1.02 4.51
C TYR A 22 -8.65 -0.13 4.95
N THR A 23 -8.36 -1.04 4.05
CA THR A 23 -7.46 -2.16 4.28
C THR A 23 -6.20 -1.97 3.45
N ILE A 24 -5.05 -2.12 4.08
CA ILE A 24 -3.76 -1.94 3.47
C ILE A 24 -3.00 -3.25 3.53
N LEU A 25 -2.46 -3.68 2.39
CA LEU A 25 -1.62 -4.87 2.34
C LEU A 25 -0.17 -4.44 2.51
N VAL A 26 0.47 -4.94 3.55
CA VAL A 26 1.87 -4.63 3.86
C VAL A 26 2.74 -5.78 3.36
N VAL A 27 3.68 -5.47 2.47
CA VAL A 27 4.55 -6.47 1.84
C VAL A 27 5.99 -6.16 2.21
N ASP A 28 6.61 -7.05 2.98
CA ASP A 28 8.01 -6.90 3.38
C ASP A 28 8.50 -8.28 3.84
N ASP A 29 9.69 -8.65 3.39
CA ASP A 29 10.26 -9.94 3.80
C ASP A 29 10.82 -9.90 5.23
N GLU A 30 11.03 -8.71 5.79
CA GLU A 30 11.46 -8.56 7.18
C GLU A 30 10.25 -8.54 8.10
N GLU A 31 10.14 -9.56 8.92
CA GLU A 31 8.98 -9.71 9.80
C GLU A 31 8.82 -8.53 10.77
N ALA A 32 9.92 -8.07 11.34
CA ALA A 32 9.86 -6.98 12.32
C ALA A 32 9.32 -5.69 11.71
N VAL A 33 9.79 -5.35 10.52
CA VAL A 33 9.33 -4.15 9.82
C VAL A 33 7.87 -4.30 9.41
N ARG A 34 7.54 -5.45 8.85
CA ARG A 34 6.18 -5.71 8.38
C ARG A 34 5.17 -5.61 9.52
N ARG A 35 5.48 -6.22 10.66
CA ARG A 35 4.56 -6.20 11.80
C ARG A 35 4.46 -4.83 12.43
N LEU A 36 5.57 -4.10 12.47
CA LEU A 36 5.53 -2.75 13.01
C LEU A 36 4.65 -1.85 12.14
N ALA A 37 4.80 -1.94 10.83
CA ALA A 37 3.95 -1.15 9.92
C ALA A 37 2.48 -1.50 10.12
N CYS A 38 2.17 -2.78 10.27
CA CYS A 38 0.78 -3.20 10.49
C CYS A 38 0.22 -2.63 11.78
N ARG A 39 1.01 -2.62 12.84
CA ARG A 39 0.56 -2.05 14.11
C ARG A 39 0.32 -0.55 13.99
N MET A 40 1.23 0.15 13.32
CA MET A 40 1.08 1.58 13.10
C MET A 40 -0.22 1.90 12.35
N LEU A 41 -0.51 1.10 11.32
CA LEU A 41 -1.72 1.27 10.54
C LEU A 41 -2.96 1.00 11.37
N THR A 42 -2.94 -0.05 12.15
CA THR A 42 -4.06 -0.41 13.02
C THR A 42 -4.32 0.70 14.04
N TRP A 43 -3.28 1.22 14.64
CA TRP A 43 -3.41 2.33 15.60
C TRP A 43 -4.00 3.58 14.96
N THR A 44 -3.79 3.75 13.66
CA THR A 44 -4.31 4.91 12.93
C THR A 44 -5.74 4.70 12.44
N GLY A 45 -6.28 3.49 12.59
CA GLY A 45 -7.66 3.21 12.23
C GLY A 45 -7.83 2.43 10.94
N TYR A 46 -6.73 1.96 10.35
CA TYR A 46 -6.77 1.14 9.15
C TYR A 46 -6.78 -0.33 9.51
N GLN A 47 -7.20 -1.16 8.57
CA GLN A 47 -7.01 -2.60 8.68
C GLN A 47 -5.75 -2.97 7.92
N ALA A 48 -5.03 -3.96 8.40
CA ALA A 48 -3.77 -4.36 7.78
C ALA A 48 -3.77 -5.85 7.49
N MET A 49 -3.25 -6.20 6.31
CA MET A 49 -2.98 -7.58 5.94
C MET A 49 -1.51 -7.67 5.61
N GLU A 50 -0.94 -8.86 5.66
CA GLU A 50 0.49 -9.06 5.49
C GLU A 50 0.79 -10.01 4.35
N ALA A 51 1.90 -9.74 3.65
CA ALA A 51 2.48 -10.68 2.70
C ALA A 51 3.99 -10.58 2.83
N THR A 52 4.69 -11.70 2.65
CA THR A 52 6.13 -11.75 2.85
C THR A 52 6.94 -11.56 1.58
N HIS A 53 6.28 -11.69 0.42
CA HIS A 53 6.93 -11.51 -0.88
C HIS A 53 5.89 -11.19 -1.95
N GLY A 54 6.38 -10.85 -3.13
CA GLY A 54 5.49 -10.36 -4.20
C GLY A 54 4.44 -11.34 -4.66
N ARG A 55 4.80 -12.61 -4.77
CA ARG A 55 3.82 -13.62 -5.23
C ARG A 55 2.70 -13.79 -4.24
N GLU A 56 3.03 -13.81 -2.96
CA GLU A 56 2.01 -13.88 -1.92
C GLU A 56 1.11 -12.66 -1.95
N ALA A 57 1.70 -11.49 -2.20
CA ALA A 57 0.94 -10.26 -2.29
C ALA A 57 -0.07 -10.32 -3.44
N ILE A 58 0.36 -10.78 -4.61
CA ILE A 58 -0.55 -10.91 -5.75
C ILE A 58 -1.69 -11.88 -5.43
N ALA A 59 -1.36 -13.03 -4.84
CA ALA A 59 -2.39 -14.02 -4.48
C ALA A 59 -3.37 -13.44 -3.46
N THR A 60 -2.87 -12.67 -2.51
CA THR A 60 -3.72 -12.06 -1.49
C THR A 60 -4.68 -11.05 -2.11
N ILE A 61 -4.18 -10.22 -3.04
CA ILE A 61 -5.04 -9.25 -3.70
C ILE A 61 -6.09 -9.96 -4.54
N GLU A 62 -5.71 -11.04 -5.22
CA GLU A 62 -6.67 -11.81 -6.02
C GLU A 62 -7.80 -12.38 -5.17
N GLN A 63 -7.46 -12.86 -3.97
CA GLN A 63 -8.46 -13.44 -3.08
C GLN A 63 -9.36 -12.40 -2.44
N HIS A 64 -8.90 -11.16 -2.34
CA HIS A 64 -9.61 -10.09 -1.66
C HIS A 64 -9.89 -8.92 -2.59
N ALA A 65 -10.21 -9.21 -3.86
CA ALA A 65 -10.43 -8.19 -4.88
C ALA A 65 -11.40 -7.14 -4.38
N GLY A 66 -11.02 -5.88 -4.47
CA GLY A 66 -11.85 -4.77 -3.98
C GLY A 66 -11.79 -4.56 -2.49
N GLY A 67 -11.26 -5.52 -1.74
CA GLY A 67 -11.15 -5.39 -0.29
C GLY A 67 -9.81 -4.88 0.17
N ILE A 68 -8.84 -4.74 -0.73
CA ILE A 68 -7.54 -4.15 -0.43
C ILE A 68 -7.47 -2.82 -1.15
N HIS A 69 -7.24 -1.75 -0.41
CA HIS A 69 -7.36 -0.39 -0.94
C HIS A 69 -6.02 0.25 -1.25
N LEU A 70 -4.93 -0.27 -0.70
CA LEU A 70 -3.60 0.26 -0.91
C LEU A 70 -2.58 -0.83 -0.64
N VAL A 71 -1.50 -0.84 -1.41
CA VAL A 71 -0.38 -1.76 -1.20
C VAL A 71 0.82 -0.96 -0.71
N LEU A 72 1.35 -1.33 0.45
CA LEU A 72 2.57 -0.76 1.00
C LEU A 72 3.66 -1.82 0.85
N THR A 73 4.66 -1.57 0.03
CA THR A 73 5.66 -2.60 -0.26
C THR A 73 7.07 -2.09 -0.11
N ASP A 74 7.92 -2.93 0.49
CA ASP A 74 9.36 -2.73 0.43
C ASP A 74 9.81 -2.91 -1.02
N ILE A 75 10.90 -2.23 -1.39
CA ILE A 75 11.42 -2.34 -2.74
C ILE A 75 12.39 -3.50 -2.88
N LYS A 76 13.32 -3.63 -1.93
CA LYS A 76 14.34 -4.67 -2.01
C LYS A 76 13.87 -5.92 -1.30
N MET A 77 13.41 -6.88 -2.09
CA MET A 77 12.97 -8.18 -1.60
C MET A 77 13.54 -9.26 -2.50
N PRO A 78 13.83 -10.45 -1.95
CA PRO A 78 14.27 -11.57 -2.78
C PRO A 78 13.22 -11.94 -3.83
N GLY A 79 13.68 -12.33 -5.01
CA GLY A 79 12.79 -12.69 -6.09
C GLY A 79 12.17 -11.45 -6.71
N MET A 80 10.85 -11.33 -6.64
CA MET A 80 10.16 -10.17 -7.19
C MET A 80 10.40 -8.96 -6.28
N ASN A 81 11.02 -7.89 -6.80
CA ASN A 81 11.19 -6.68 -6.00
C ASN A 81 9.89 -5.86 -5.98
N GLY A 82 9.87 -4.84 -5.12
CA GLY A 82 8.65 -4.05 -4.96
C GLY A 82 8.23 -3.30 -6.20
N ARG A 83 9.18 -2.89 -7.04
CA ARG A 83 8.85 -2.20 -8.28
C ARG A 83 8.14 -3.12 -9.26
N GLU A 84 8.62 -4.36 -9.35
CA GLU A 84 7.95 -5.36 -10.19
C GLU A 84 6.56 -5.67 -9.67
N LEU A 85 6.44 -5.80 -8.36
CA LEU A 85 5.12 -5.99 -7.75
C LEU A 85 4.20 -4.85 -8.11
N GLY A 86 4.68 -3.62 -8.01
CA GLY A 86 3.88 -2.45 -8.35
C GLY A 86 3.41 -2.47 -9.79
N ARG A 87 4.29 -2.86 -10.72
CA ARG A 87 3.91 -2.95 -12.13
C ARG A 87 2.80 -3.96 -12.36
N GLN A 88 2.91 -5.11 -11.71
CA GLN A 88 1.88 -6.14 -11.85
C GLN A 88 0.56 -5.70 -11.26
N VAL A 89 0.61 -5.02 -10.11
CA VAL A 89 -0.60 -4.49 -9.49
C VAL A 89 -1.26 -3.46 -10.40
N GLU A 90 -0.47 -2.56 -10.99
CA GLU A 90 -1.00 -1.55 -11.90
C GLU A 90 -1.66 -2.16 -13.13
N GLN A 91 -1.07 -3.23 -13.65
CA GLN A 91 -1.61 -3.89 -14.84
C GLN A 91 -2.90 -4.62 -14.53
N ARG A 92 -2.97 -5.29 -13.38
CA ARG A 92 -4.10 -6.15 -13.04
C ARG A 92 -5.22 -5.42 -12.31
N TRP A 93 -4.88 -4.40 -11.55
CA TRP A 93 -5.86 -3.62 -10.78
C TRP A 93 -5.56 -2.13 -10.96
N PRO A 94 -5.86 -1.57 -12.14
CA PRO A 94 -5.56 -0.16 -12.41
C PRO A 94 -6.21 0.75 -11.37
N GLY A 95 -5.44 1.73 -10.92
CA GLY A 95 -5.93 2.69 -9.94
C GLY A 95 -5.70 2.32 -8.49
N LYS A 96 -5.22 1.11 -8.21
CA LYS A 96 -4.92 0.73 -6.84
C LYS A 96 -3.62 1.42 -6.41
N PRO A 97 -3.66 2.26 -5.37
CA PRO A 97 -2.46 2.99 -4.95
C PRO A 97 -1.38 2.07 -4.42
N ILE A 98 -0.13 2.41 -4.72
CA ILE A 98 1.02 1.69 -4.22
C ILE A 98 1.94 2.68 -3.55
N LEU A 99 2.34 2.39 -2.31
CA LEU A 99 3.29 3.18 -1.56
C LEU A 99 4.55 2.34 -1.37
N TYR A 100 5.66 2.83 -1.88
CA TYR A 100 6.94 2.13 -1.79
C TYR A 100 7.69 2.57 -0.56
N MET A 101 8.41 1.65 0.08
CA MET A 101 9.25 1.99 1.22
C MET A 101 10.65 1.39 1.06
N SER A 102 11.66 2.10 1.55
CA SER A 102 13.03 1.64 1.46
C SER A 102 13.92 2.44 2.41
N GLY A 103 14.98 1.80 2.90
CA GLY A 103 16.04 2.48 3.64
C GLY A 103 17.11 3.08 2.73
N PHE A 104 16.97 2.97 1.43
CA PHE A 104 18.00 3.34 0.46
C PHE A 104 17.46 4.30 -0.59
N ALA A 105 16.91 5.44 -0.11
CA ALA A 105 16.25 6.40 -1.00
C ALA A 105 17.14 6.85 -2.15
N SER A 106 18.41 7.15 -1.88
CA SER A 106 19.32 7.59 -2.93
C SER A 106 19.48 6.55 -4.02
N GLU A 107 19.67 5.29 -3.63
CA GLU A 107 19.82 4.22 -4.62
C GLU A 107 18.55 4.03 -5.42
N VAL A 108 17.41 4.16 -4.79
CA VAL A 108 16.13 3.92 -5.43
C VAL A 108 15.87 4.97 -6.52
N PHE A 109 16.04 6.24 -6.21
CA PHE A 109 15.73 7.30 -7.16
C PHE A 109 16.87 7.56 -8.13
N GLN A 110 18.10 7.62 -7.67
CA GLN A 110 19.24 7.86 -8.55
C GLN A 110 19.54 6.66 -9.43
N GLY A 111 19.27 5.47 -8.93
CA GLY A 111 19.42 4.28 -9.72
C GLY A 111 18.29 4.00 -10.70
N GLY A 112 17.26 4.85 -10.70
CA GLY A 112 16.17 4.72 -11.66
C GLY A 112 15.15 3.63 -11.32
N LEU A 113 15.19 3.11 -10.10
CA LEU A 113 14.25 2.05 -9.70
C LEU A 113 12.84 2.59 -9.57
N LEU A 114 12.72 3.82 -9.05
CA LEU A 114 11.44 4.52 -9.00
C LEU A 114 11.57 5.85 -9.75
N GLU A 115 10.47 6.27 -10.37
CA GLU A 115 10.40 7.55 -11.01
C GLU A 115 10.32 8.67 -9.98
N PRO A 116 10.87 9.84 -10.26
CA PRO A 116 10.70 11.00 -9.38
C PRO A 116 9.21 11.26 -9.17
N GLY A 117 8.82 11.48 -7.91
CA GLY A 117 7.43 11.73 -7.58
C GLY A 117 6.63 10.49 -7.27
N ALA A 118 7.20 9.29 -7.41
CA ALA A 118 6.49 8.08 -7.00
C ALA A 118 6.20 8.11 -5.49
N PRO A 119 5.04 7.61 -5.06
CA PRO A 119 4.74 7.58 -3.62
C PRO A 119 5.79 6.76 -2.87
N PHE A 120 6.44 7.39 -1.90
CA PHE A 120 7.60 6.79 -1.26
C PHE A 120 7.66 7.16 0.22
N LEU A 121 8.08 6.19 1.03
CA LEU A 121 8.24 6.36 2.47
C LEU A 121 9.63 5.86 2.86
N ALA A 122 10.48 6.76 3.36
CA ALA A 122 11.85 6.39 3.75
C ALA A 122 11.84 5.67 5.09
N LYS A 123 12.63 4.62 5.21
CA LYS A 123 12.83 3.93 6.49
C LYS A 123 14.03 4.53 7.20
N PRO A 124 14.01 4.64 8.52
CA PRO A 124 12.89 4.36 9.40
C PRO A 124 11.85 5.47 9.34
N PHE A 125 10.60 5.11 9.54
CA PHE A 125 9.52 6.08 9.50
C PHE A 125 8.74 6.05 10.83
N THR A 126 8.10 7.17 11.14
CA THR A 126 7.23 7.26 12.30
C THR A 126 5.82 6.87 11.92
N GLN A 127 4.99 6.65 12.95
CA GLN A 127 3.57 6.41 12.71
C GLN A 127 2.94 7.58 11.95
N GLU A 128 3.34 8.80 12.29
CA GLU A 128 2.80 9.98 11.61
C GLU A 128 3.21 10.04 10.16
N ASP A 129 4.48 9.72 9.85
CA ASP A 129 4.94 9.68 8.47
C ASP A 129 4.10 8.71 7.64
N LEU A 130 3.90 7.51 8.17
CA LEU A 130 3.12 6.49 7.47
C LEU A 130 1.68 6.94 7.31
N ALA A 131 1.08 7.47 8.36
CA ALA A 131 -0.31 7.92 8.31
C ALA A 131 -0.52 9.01 7.27
N GLN A 132 0.41 9.96 7.20
CA GLN A 132 0.30 11.05 6.23
C GLN A 132 0.35 10.55 4.80
N LYS A 133 1.28 9.64 4.51
CA LYS A 133 1.43 9.10 3.15
C LYS A 133 0.21 8.29 2.75
N VAL A 134 -0.28 7.46 3.65
CA VAL A 134 -1.46 6.64 3.36
C VAL A 134 -2.67 7.53 3.14
N ARG A 135 -2.87 8.51 4.00
CA ARG A 135 -4.00 9.43 3.89
C ARG A 135 -3.97 10.19 2.57
N ALA A 136 -2.78 10.64 2.16
CA ALA A 136 -2.64 11.36 0.90
C ALA A 136 -3.06 10.50 -0.29
N LEU A 137 -2.77 9.20 -0.23
CA LEU A 137 -3.09 8.30 -1.33
C LEU A 137 -4.55 7.84 -1.32
N LEU A 138 -5.14 7.72 -0.14
CA LEU A 138 -6.52 7.26 -0.02
C LEU A 138 -7.54 8.39 0.01
N GLY A 139 -7.08 9.62 0.17
CA GLY A 139 -7.96 10.78 0.12
C GLY A 139 -8.76 11.00 1.38
N GLY A 140 -8.30 10.47 2.44
CA GLY A 140 -9.01 10.64 3.68
C GLY A 140 -8.31 10.02 4.83
#